data_5285c1e9bf692d5a6796718d8edb0a9e
#
_entry.id   5285c1e9bf692d5a6796718d8edb0a9e
#
_cell.length_a   1.000
_cell.length_b   1.000
_cell.length_c   1.000
_cell.angle_alpha   90.00
_cell.angle_beta   90.00
_cell.angle_gamma   90.00
#
_symmetry.space_group_name_H-M   'P 1'
#
loop_
_entity.id
_entity.type
_entity.pdbx_description
1 polymer ?
#
loop_
_entity_poly.entity_id
_entity_poly.type
_entity_poly.pdbx_seq_one_letter_code
_entity_poly.pdbx_strand_id
1 'polypeptide(L)'
;MLARRPMLIAALLSLTLGGTAFAGETKVAVAANFTEAAKEIAAKFKAKTGHDATLSFGSSGQFYTQIANGAPFEVFLSADVERPQKAEAEGLAVPGSRFTYATGRLVLYSKTPGLVDGKGAVLKTGKFEKLSIADPKAAPYGQAAVETLTKLKLYDTLKPKIVQGTSITQAFQYVQTGAAELGFVALSQVITEQGGSRWVVPAANHTPIDQQAVLLKTGENSEAAKAFLKFLKSGEARRSSSATATRSADP
;
A
#
# COMPACT_ATOMS: atom_id res chain seq x y z
N MET A 1 68.58 -22.14 49.13
CA MET A 1 67.08 -22.34 49.27
C MET A 1 66.38 -21.26 48.48
N LEU A 2 65.93 -21.56 47.27
CA LEU A 2 65.18 -20.64 46.40
C LEU A 2 63.68 -20.92 46.55
N ALA A 3 62.94 -19.95 47.08
CA ALA A 3 61.47 -20.02 47.17
C ALA A 3 60.84 -19.61 45.82
N ARG A 4 60.15 -20.56 45.16
CA ARG A 4 59.31 -20.32 43.97
C ARG A 4 57.94 -19.75 44.39
N ARG A 5 57.60 -18.54 43.88
CA ARG A 5 56.26 -17.95 43.98
C ARG A 5 55.41 -18.45 42.82
N PRO A 6 54.20 -18.95 43.03
CA PRO A 6 53.24 -19.22 41.96
C PRO A 6 52.57 -17.94 41.50
N MET A 7 52.60 -17.70 40.18
CA MET A 7 51.91 -16.60 39.48
C MET A 7 50.50 -17.05 39.18
N LEU A 8 49.49 -16.47 39.86
CA LEU A 8 48.08 -16.69 39.58
C LEU A 8 47.71 -15.83 38.38
N ILE A 9 47.41 -16.49 37.27
CA ILE A 9 46.79 -15.86 36.05
C ILE A 9 45.30 -15.85 36.28
N ALA A 10 44.74 -14.67 36.57
CA ALA A 10 43.29 -14.44 36.61
C ALA A 10 42.79 -14.25 35.15
N ALA A 11 42.15 -15.27 34.58
CA ALA A 11 41.46 -15.17 33.32
C ALA A 11 40.14 -14.39 33.50
N LEU A 12 40.12 -13.13 33.04
CA LEU A 12 38.86 -12.37 32.93
C LEU A 12 38.00 -12.96 31.80
N LEU A 13 36.98 -13.69 32.15
CA LEU A 13 35.93 -14.15 31.24
C LEU A 13 34.99 -12.95 30.94
N SER A 14 35.21 -12.26 29.81
CA SER A 14 34.32 -11.21 29.31
C SER A 14 33.04 -11.87 28.81
N LEU A 15 31.99 -11.93 29.63
CA LEU A 15 30.65 -12.25 29.20
C LEU A 15 30.14 -11.09 28.32
N THR A 16 30.20 -11.25 26.99
CA THR A 16 29.43 -10.41 26.06
C THR A 16 27.95 -10.79 26.24
N LEU A 17 27.20 -9.99 27.01
CA LEU A 17 25.74 -10.03 26.95
C LEU A 17 25.32 -9.58 25.54
N GLY A 18 25.25 -10.51 24.61
CA GLY A 18 24.51 -10.33 23.38
C GLY A 18 23.04 -10.12 23.76
N GLY A 19 22.58 -8.87 23.76
CA GLY A 19 21.19 -8.56 23.92
C GLY A 19 20.39 -9.31 22.86
N THR A 20 19.62 -10.32 23.26
CA THR A 20 18.62 -10.95 22.41
C THR A 20 17.60 -9.86 22.08
N ALA A 21 17.69 -9.29 20.87
CA ALA A 21 16.62 -8.45 20.36
C ALA A 21 15.35 -9.32 20.33
N PHE A 22 14.41 -9.06 21.24
CA PHE A 22 13.13 -9.75 21.23
C PHE A 22 12.42 -9.45 19.93
N ALA A 23 12.05 -10.51 19.20
CA ALA A 23 11.22 -10.41 18.01
C ALA A 23 9.88 -9.76 18.42
N GLY A 24 9.64 -8.55 17.92
CA GLY A 24 8.40 -7.82 18.16
C GLY A 24 7.46 -7.98 16.97
N GLU A 25 6.19 -7.67 17.17
CA GLU A 25 5.17 -7.65 16.13
C GLU A 25 4.64 -6.23 15.94
N THR A 26 4.30 -5.85 14.70
CA THR A 26 3.58 -4.60 14.39
C THR A 26 2.35 -4.87 13.54
N LYS A 27 1.25 -4.18 13.84
CA LYS A 27 -0.03 -4.28 13.11
C LYS A 27 -0.11 -3.14 12.10
N VAL A 28 -0.17 -3.50 10.82
CA VAL A 28 -0.11 -2.55 9.71
C VAL A 28 -1.42 -2.53 8.94
N ALA A 29 -2.08 -1.37 8.88
CA ALA A 29 -3.20 -1.12 7.97
C ALA A 29 -2.66 -0.73 6.59
N VAL A 30 -2.97 -1.49 5.55
CA VAL A 30 -2.39 -1.36 4.21
C VAL A 30 -3.48 -1.12 3.17
N ALA A 31 -3.36 -0.04 2.40
CA ALA A 31 -4.23 0.20 1.26
C ALA A 31 -4.16 -0.96 0.24
N ALA A 32 -5.32 -1.43 -0.19
CA ALA A 32 -5.49 -2.69 -0.91
C ALA A 32 -4.72 -2.78 -2.26
N ASN A 33 -4.41 -1.64 -2.89
CA ASN A 33 -3.58 -1.60 -4.10
C ASN A 33 -2.12 -2.01 -3.85
N PHE A 34 -1.66 -1.98 -2.60
CA PHE A 34 -0.28 -2.27 -2.22
C PHE A 34 -0.11 -3.69 -1.63
N THR A 35 -1.15 -4.53 -1.73
CA THR A 35 -1.21 -5.86 -1.10
C THR A 35 0.01 -6.72 -1.42
N GLU A 36 0.34 -6.94 -2.68
CA GLU A 36 1.42 -7.87 -3.05
C GLU A 36 2.80 -7.32 -2.68
N ALA A 37 3.03 -6.02 -2.90
CA ALA A 37 4.27 -5.38 -2.45
C ALA A 37 4.44 -5.44 -0.93
N ALA A 38 3.36 -5.17 -0.17
CA ALA A 38 3.41 -5.20 1.28
C ALA A 38 3.72 -6.60 1.84
N LYS A 39 3.15 -7.66 1.26
CA LYS A 39 3.46 -9.05 1.62
C LYS A 39 4.94 -9.37 1.41
N GLU A 40 5.49 -8.99 0.25
CA GLU A 40 6.91 -9.20 -0.05
C GLU A 40 7.80 -8.39 0.90
N ILE A 41 7.45 -7.13 1.17
CA ILE A 41 8.16 -6.26 2.10
C ILE A 41 8.13 -6.84 3.52
N ALA A 42 6.99 -7.32 3.99
CA ALA A 42 6.86 -7.92 5.32
C ALA A 42 7.71 -9.19 5.47
N ALA A 43 7.75 -10.04 4.44
CA ALA A 43 8.61 -11.23 4.44
C ALA A 43 10.11 -10.87 4.52
N LYS A 44 10.56 -9.88 3.74
CA LYS A 44 11.94 -9.38 3.78
C LYS A 44 12.26 -8.67 5.09
N PHE A 45 11.31 -7.91 5.63
CA PHE A 45 11.42 -7.27 6.94
C PHE A 45 11.66 -8.28 8.05
N LYS A 46 10.83 -9.35 8.09
CA LYS A 46 10.99 -10.44 9.05
C LYS A 46 12.35 -11.13 8.91
N ALA A 47 12.74 -11.48 7.69
CA ALA A 47 14.04 -12.12 7.45
C ALA A 47 15.23 -11.28 7.90
N LYS A 48 15.14 -9.96 7.79
CA LYS A 48 16.24 -9.04 8.10
C LYS A 48 16.30 -8.59 9.56
N THR A 49 15.14 -8.47 10.22
CA THR A 49 15.06 -7.86 11.55
C THR A 49 14.62 -8.83 12.64
N GLY A 50 14.03 -9.96 12.28
CA GLY A 50 13.35 -10.87 13.20
C GLY A 50 11.95 -10.41 13.64
N HIS A 51 11.59 -9.14 13.42
CA HIS A 51 10.26 -8.63 13.74
C HIS A 51 9.21 -9.08 12.73
N ASP A 52 7.98 -9.27 13.18
CA ASP A 52 6.83 -9.57 12.34
C ASP A 52 6.01 -8.31 12.02
N ALA A 53 5.43 -8.27 10.81
CA ALA A 53 4.44 -7.27 10.42
C ALA A 53 3.14 -7.98 10.01
N THR A 54 2.12 -7.87 10.87
CA THR A 54 0.77 -8.41 10.61
C THR A 54 -0.01 -7.41 9.78
N LEU A 55 -0.29 -7.77 8.53
CA LEU A 55 -0.89 -6.91 7.53
C LEU A 55 -2.41 -7.09 7.44
N SER A 56 -3.14 -5.98 7.46
CA SER A 56 -4.57 -5.93 7.12
C SER A 56 -4.76 -5.12 5.85
N PHE A 57 -5.63 -5.58 4.94
CA PHE A 57 -5.84 -4.95 3.64
C PHE A 57 -7.26 -4.42 3.47
N GLY A 58 -7.39 -3.19 2.99
CA GLY A 58 -8.69 -2.54 2.80
C GLY A 58 -8.56 -1.19 2.10
N SER A 59 -9.64 -0.42 2.03
CA SER A 59 -9.58 0.94 1.52
C SER A 59 -8.99 1.91 2.56
N SER A 60 -8.27 2.93 2.09
CA SER A 60 -7.67 3.94 2.98
C SER A 60 -8.69 4.62 3.89
N GLY A 61 -9.89 4.92 3.38
CA GLY A 61 -10.95 5.55 4.16
C GLY A 61 -11.53 4.66 5.24
N GLN A 62 -11.71 3.35 4.96
CA GLN A 62 -12.16 2.40 5.96
C GLN A 62 -11.15 2.26 7.10
N PHE A 63 -9.85 2.16 6.78
CA PHE A 63 -8.81 2.11 7.80
C PHE A 63 -8.72 3.41 8.59
N TYR A 64 -8.80 4.56 7.93
CA TYR A 64 -8.84 5.83 8.64
C TYR A 64 -9.99 5.88 9.66
N THR A 65 -11.20 5.45 9.26
CA THR A 65 -12.35 5.39 10.17
C THR A 65 -12.09 4.43 11.34
N GLN A 66 -11.51 3.25 11.10
CA GLN A 66 -11.16 2.29 12.15
C GLN A 66 -10.12 2.87 13.11
N ILE A 67 -9.08 3.53 12.60
CA ILE A 67 -8.02 4.17 13.38
C ILE A 67 -8.62 5.28 14.27
N ALA A 68 -9.49 6.12 13.71
CA ALA A 68 -10.18 7.17 14.45
C ALA A 68 -11.10 6.62 15.56
N ASN A 69 -11.58 5.38 15.42
CA ASN A 69 -12.37 4.66 16.42
C ASN A 69 -11.52 3.74 17.32
N GLY A 70 -10.20 3.92 17.35
CA GLY A 70 -9.32 3.23 18.29
C GLY A 70 -8.88 1.83 17.87
N ALA A 71 -8.97 1.46 16.59
CA ALA A 71 -8.42 0.18 16.12
C ALA A 71 -6.92 0.11 16.39
N PRO A 72 -6.38 -1.04 16.84
CA PRO A 72 -5.02 -1.17 17.34
C PRO A 72 -3.97 -1.34 16.24
N PHE A 73 -4.10 -0.57 15.15
CA PHE A 73 -3.05 -0.48 14.14
C PHE A 73 -1.92 0.42 14.64
N GLU A 74 -0.70 0.06 14.34
CA GLU A 74 0.51 0.81 14.72
C GLU A 74 1.12 1.58 13.55
N VAL A 75 0.91 1.10 12.32
CA VAL A 75 1.37 1.72 11.08
C VAL A 75 0.20 1.80 10.10
N PHE A 76 0.09 2.91 9.39
CA PHE A 76 -0.89 3.10 8.33
C PHE A 76 -0.20 3.42 7.00
N LEU A 77 -0.42 2.56 5.99
CA LEU A 77 0.01 2.74 4.61
C LEU A 77 -1.22 3.12 3.78
N SER A 78 -1.43 4.42 3.60
CA SER A 78 -2.56 4.96 2.83
C SER A 78 -2.23 5.09 1.35
N ALA A 79 -3.23 4.96 0.49
CA ALA A 79 -3.12 5.24 -0.94
C ALA A 79 -3.33 6.74 -1.29
N ASP A 80 -3.28 7.62 -0.31
CA ASP A 80 -3.34 9.08 -0.47
C ASP A 80 -2.45 9.81 0.55
N VAL A 81 -2.41 11.13 0.40
CA VAL A 81 -1.73 12.07 1.31
C VAL A 81 -2.67 12.57 2.40
N GLU A 82 -3.96 12.75 2.07
CA GLU A 82 -4.95 13.43 2.89
C GLU A 82 -5.17 12.72 4.24
N ARG A 83 -5.38 11.42 4.22
CA ARG A 83 -5.71 10.65 5.44
C ARG A 83 -4.55 10.55 6.43
N PRO A 84 -3.29 10.26 6.01
CA PRO A 84 -2.13 10.37 6.90
C PRO A 84 -1.93 11.78 7.46
N GLN A 85 -2.13 12.82 6.65
CA GLN A 85 -2.05 14.22 7.10
C GLN A 85 -3.12 14.53 8.15
N LYS A 86 -4.36 14.08 7.91
CA LYS A 86 -5.47 14.23 8.84
C LYS A 86 -5.22 13.48 10.15
N ALA A 87 -4.66 12.25 10.08
CA ALA A 87 -4.29 11.49 11.27
C ALA A 87 -3.25 12.22 12.13
N GLU A 88 -2.26 12.89 11.53
CA GLU A 88 -1.32 13.74 12.28
C GLU A 88 -2.02 14.95 12.91
N ALA A 89 -2.87 15.66 12.15
CA ALA A 89 -3.58 16.84 12.63
C ALA A 89 -4.54 16.54 13.78
N GLU A 90 -5.15 15.36 13.80
CA GLU A 90 -6.08 14.90 14.84
C GLU A 90 -5.39 14.20 16.01
N GLY A 91 -4.03 14.12 16.01
CA GLY A 91 -3.28 13.47 17.09
C GLY A 91 -3.34 11.95 17.09
N LEU A 92 -3.84 11.33 16.02
CA LEU A 92 -3.92 9.87 15.84
C LEU A 92 -2.58 9.28 15.39
N ALA A 93 -1.68 10.11 14.87
CA ALA A 93 -0.36 9.71 14.40
C ALA A 93 0.74 10.54 15.06
N VAL A 94 1.98 10.01 15.02
CA VAL A 94 3.17 10.67 15.54
C VAL A 94 3.57 11.78 14.57
N PRO A 95 3.63 13.05 15.02
CA PRO A 95 3.98 14.17 14.16
C PRO A 95 5.33 13.99 13.46
N GLY A 96 5.40 14.33 12.17
CA GLY A 96 6.61 14.23 11.36
C GLY A 96 7.03 12.81 10.96
N SER A 97 6.23 11.79 11.31
CA SER A 97 6.52 10.41 10.92
C SER A 97 6.12 10.10 9.47
N ARG A 98 5.29 10.94 8.87
CA ARG A 98 4.70 10.79 7.54
C ARG A 98 5.73 10.93 6.41
N PHE A 99 5.64 10.05 5.41
CA PHE A 99 6.43 10.15 4.18
C PHE A 99 5.72 9.45 3.01
N THR A 100 6.01 9.90 1.80
CA THR A 100 5.53 9.24 0.57
C THR A 100 6.38 7.99 0.32
N TYR A 101 5.72 6.83 0.25
CA TYR A 101 6.40 5.56 0.00
C TYR A 101 6.23 5.06 -1.44
N ALA A 102 5.19 5.53 -2.15
CA ALA A 102 4.88 5.13 -3.52
C ALA A 102 3.97 6.13 -4.22
N THR A 103 3.93 6.09 -5.56
CA THR A 103 2.93 6.76 -6.40
C THR A 103 2.20 5.71 -7.24
N GLY A 104 0.89 5.69 -7.13
CA GLY A 104 0.02 4.73 -7.82
C GLY A 104 -0.24 5.09 -9.28
N ARG A 105 -0.59 4.08 -10.07
CA ARG A 105 -0.99 4.22 -11.48
C ARG A 105 -2.37 3.62 -11.68
N LEU A 106 -3.30 4.41 -12.22
CA LEU A 106 -4.65 3.97 -12.57
C LEU A 106 -4.66 3.31 -13.94
N VAL A 107 -5.40 2.21 -14.07
CA VAL A 107 -5.55 1.44 -15.31
C VAL A 107 -7.02 1.13 -15.55
N LEU A 108 -7.51 1.31 -16.75
CA LEU A 108 -8.74 0.67 -17.23
C LEU A 108 -8.36 -0.72 -17.74
N TYR A 109 -8.98 -1.76 -17.20
CA TYR A 109 -8.66 -3.15 -17.49
C TYR A 109 -9.91 -3.97 -17.82
N SER A 110 -9.75 -4.93 -18.71
CA SER A 110 -10.70 -6.00 -19.00
C SER A 110 -10.00 -7.33 -19.18
N LYS A 111 -10.64 -8.43 -18.77
CA LYS A 111 -10.17 -9.80 -19.10
C LYS A 111 -10.34 -10.12 -20.58
N THR A 112 -11.26 -9.45 -21.25
CA THR A 112 -11.51 -9.66 -22.67
C THR A 112 -10.41 -9.03 -23.52
N PRO A 113 -9.66 -9.81 -24.31
CA PRO A 113 -8.65 -9.26 -25.20
C PRO A 113 -9.27 -8.26 -26.19
N GLY A 114 -8.62 -7.12 -26.36
CA GLY A 114 -9.03 -6.10 -27.33
C GLY A 114 -10.24 -5.26 -26.95
N LEU A 115 -10.94 -5.52 -25.84
CA LEU A 115 -12.06 -4.69 -25.41
C LEU A 115 -11.59 -3.28 -25.01
N VAL A 116 -10.45 -3.19 -24.31
CA VAL A 116 -9.83 -1.93 -23.93
C VAL A 116 -8.62 -1.69 -24.86
N ASP A 117 -8.69 -0.67 -25.69
CA ASP A 117 -7.55 -0.22 -26.50
C ASP A 117 -6.58 0.64 -25.66
N GLY A 118 -5.40 0.91 -26.20
CA GLY A 118 -4.38 1.73 -25.51
C GLY A 118 -4.77 3.19 -25.27
N LYS A 119 -6.00 3.60 -25.64
CA LYS A 119 -6.53 4.98 -25.49
C LYS A 119 -7.83 5.04 -24.68
N GLY A 120 -8.39 3.89 -24.28
CA GLY A 120 -9.65 3.81 -23.55
C GLY A 120 -10.89 4.22 -24.36
N ALA A 121 -10.87 4.05 -25.70
CA ALA A 121 -11.96 4.48 -26.57
C ALA A 121 -13.28 3.78 -26.25
N VAL A 122 -13.25 2.59 -25.66
CA VAL A 122 -14.43 1.84 -25.21
C VAL A 122 -15.31 2.66 -24.26
N LEU A 123 -14.75 3.54 -23.45
CA LEU A 123 -15.51 4.42 -22.55
C LEU A 123 -16.42 5.38 -23.34
N LYS A 124 -15.98 5.86 -24.49
CA LYS A 124 -16.78 6.76 -25.35
C LYS A 124 -17.87 5.99 -26.12
N THR A 125 -17.58 4.77 -26.54
CA THR A 125 -18.57 3.97 -27.27
C THR A 125 -19.65 3.40 -26.37
N GLY A 126 -19.35 3.23 -25.07
CA GLY A 126 -20.27 2.67 -24.08
C GLY A 126 -20.70 1.23 -24.37
N LYS A 127 -19.96 0.50 -25.22
CA LYS A 127 -20.28 -0.89 -25.62
C LYS A 127 -19.89 -1.89 -24.53
N PHE A 128 -20.47 -1.72 -23.36
CA PHE A 128 -20.37 -2.60 -22.19
C PHE A 128 -21.58 -2.34 -21.27
N GLU A 129 -21.91 -3.26 -20.40
CA GLU A 129 -23.02 -3.13 -19.45
C GLU A 129 -22.56 -2.60 -18.10
N LYS A 130 -21.41 -3.06 -17.57
CA LYS A 130 -20.90 -2.74 -16.25
C LYS A 130 -19.44 -2.28 -16.28
N LEU A 131 -19.20 -1.15 -15.60
CA LEU A 131 -17.88 -0.58 -15.34
C LEU A 131 -17.62 -0.60 -13.82
N SER A 132 -16.65 -1.37 -13.37
CA SER A 132 -16.31 -1.37 -11.94
C SER A 132 -15.35 -0.25 -11.57
N ILE A 133 -15.59 0.36 -10.42
CA ILE A 133 -14.67 1.29 -9.75
C ILE A 133 -14.64 0.95 -8.25
N ALA A 134 -13.61 1.36 -7.52
CA ALA A 134 -13.68 1.39 -6.08
C ALA A 134 -14.59 2.53 -5.60
N ASP A 135 -15.15 2.43 -4.39
CA ASP A 135 -15.94 3.52 -3.79
C ASP A 135 -15.08 4.81 -3.72
N PRO A 136 -15.46 5.87 -4.43
CA PRO A 136 -14.65 7.10 -4.50
C PRO A 136 -14.55 7.84 -3.16
N LYS A 137 -15.48 7.59 -2.22
CA LYS A 137 -15.44 8.19 -0.88
C LYS A 137 -14.41 7.52 0.03
N ALA A 138 -14.17 6.23 -0.18
CA ALA A 138 -13.31 5.43 0.68
C ALA A 138 -11.95 5.09 0.06
N ALA A 139 -11.86 5.07 -1.28
CA ALA A 139 -10.69 4.58 -1.99
C ALA A 139 -10.14 5.63 -2.98
N PRO A 140 -8.87 6.05 -2.83
CA PRO A 140 -8.24 7.04 -3.72
C PRO A 140 -8.25 6.65 -5.20
N TYR A 141 -8.13 5.37 -5.52
CA TYR A 141 -8.27 4.90 -6.90
C TYR A 141 -9.70 5.04 -7.45
N GLY A 142 -10.71 4.95 -6.60
CA GLY A 142 -12.09 5.23 -6.98
C GLY A 142 -12.31 6.71 -7.28
N GLN A 143 -11.72 7.59 -6.47
CA GLN A 143 -11.72 9.03 -6.73
C GLN A 143 -11.01 9.34 -8.05
N ALA A 144 -9.82 8.79 -8.29
CA ALA A 144 -9.09 8.96 -9.55
C ALA A 144 -9.87 8.46 -10.77
N ALA A 145 -10.65 7.38 -10.63
CA ALA A 145 -11.55 6.90 -11.69
C ALA A 145 -12.65 7.92 -12.00
N VAL A 146 -13.32 8.47 -10.98
CA VAL A 146 -14.35 9.52 -11.15
C VAL A 146 -13.75 10.78 -11.77
N GLU A 147 -12.58 11.24 -11.30
CA GLU A 147 -11.86 12.39 -11.87
C GLU A 147 -11.54 12.15 -13.36
N THR A 148 -11.05 10.96 -13.69
CA THR A 148 -10.77 10.58 -15.09
C THR A 148 -12.03 10.64 -15.95
N LEU A 149 -13.13 10.04 -15.53
CA LEU A 149 -14.39 10.06 -16.25
C LEU A 149 -14.94 11.48 -16.38
N THR A 150 -14.82 12.31 -15.36
CA THR A 150 -15.23 13.70 -15.36
C THR A 150 -14.39 14.53 -16.33
N LYS A 151 -13.06 14.36 -16.31
CA LYS A 151 -12.14 15.01 -17.24
C LYS A 151 -12.45 14.66 -18.71
N LEU A 152 -12.83 13.41 -18.94
CA LEU A 152 -13.25 12.92 -20.27
C LEU A 152 -14.67 13.33 -20.63
N LYS A 153 -15.42 13.99 -19.71
CA LYS A 153 -16.86 14.34 -19.86
C LYS A 153 -17.79 13.12 -20.06
N LEU A 154 -17.44 12.01 -19.41
CA LEU A 154 -18.16 10.73 -19.55
C LEU A 154 -18.82 10.26 -18.25
N TYR A 155 -18.57 10.93 -17.11
CA TYR A 155 -19.03 10.47 -15.81
C TYR A 155 -20.56 10.33 -15.76
N ASP A 156 -21.30 11.37 -16.13
CA ASP A 156 -22.77 11.36 -16.05
C ASP A 156 -23.39 10.32 -17.00
N THR A 157 -22.83 10.18 -18.20
CA THR A 157 -23.31 9.19 -19.19
C THR A 157 -23.04 7.75 -18.71
N LEU A 158 -21.89 7.51 -18.05
CA LEU A 158 -21.51 6.17 -17.62
C LEU A 158 -21.95 5.81 -16.20
N LYS A 159 -22.38 6.81 -15.40
CA LYS A 159 -22.83 6.61 -14.02
C LYS A 159 -23.84 5.49 -13.83
N PRO A 160 -24.86 5.29 -14.71
CA PRO A 160 -25.81 4.18 -14.60
C PRO A 160 -25.17 2.79 -14.77
N LYS A 161 -24.00 2.71 -15.42
CA LYS A 161 -23.25 1.47 -15.65
C LYS A 161 -22.22 1.19 -14.55
N ILE A 162 -21.98 2.14 -13.64
CA ILE A 162 -20.95 2.00 -12.62
C ILE A 162 -21.41 1.05 -11.51
N VAL A 163 -20.57 0.06 -11.22
CA VAL A 163 -20.68 -0.77 -10.02
C VAL A 163 -19.49 -0.47 -9.09
N GLN A 164 -19.78 -0.26 -7.81
CA GLN A 164 -18.78 0.15 -6.84
C GLN A 164 -18.36 -1.01 -5.93
N GLY A 165 -17.06 -1.26 -5.86
CA GLY A 165 -16.46 -2.13 -4.86
C GLY A 165 -16.05 -1.32 -3.61
N THR A 166 -16.09 -1.91 -2.43
CA THR A 166 -15.67 -1.26 -1.18
C THR A 166 -14.16 -0.93 -1.14
N SER A 167 -13.39 -1.55 -2.03
CA SER A 167 -11.95 -1.33 -2.20
C SER A 167 -11.55 -1.53 -3.66
N ILE A 168 -10.32 -1.15 -4.01
CA ILE A 168 -9.77 -1.40 -5.35
C ILE A 168 -9.61 -2.90 -5.64
N THR A 169 -9.41 -3.72 -4.60
CA THR A 169 -9.39 -5.19 -4.75
C THR A 169 -10.74 -5.73 -5.14
N GLN A 170 -11.84 -5.25 -4.53
CA GLN A 170 -13.19 -5.70 -4.92
C GLN A 170 -13.56 -5.20 -6.31
N ALA A 171 -13.19 -3.97 -6.69
CA ALA A 171 -13.37 -3.48 -8.06
C ALA A 171 -12.67 -4.39 -9.09
N PHE A 172 -11.44 -4.82 -8.79
CA PHE A 172 -10.71 -5.77 -9.61
C PHE A 172 -11.39 -7.15 -9.65
N GLN A 173 -11.87 -7.66 -8.50
CA GLN A 173 -12.60 -8.93 -8.43
C GLN A 173 -13.85 -8.94 -9.31
N TYR A 174 -14.58 -7.84 -9.43
CA TYR A 174 -15.74 -7.76 -10.35
C TYR A 174 -15.33 -8.00 -11.79
N VAL A 175 -14.16 -7.49 -12.22
CA VAL A 175 -13.63 -7.77 -13.57
C VAL A 175 -13.15 -9.22 -13.67
N GLN A 176 -12.48 -9.73 -12.66
CA GLN A 176 -11.95 -11.10 -12.67
C GLN A 176 -13.04 -12.16 -12.73
N THR A 177 -14.17 -11.92 -12.09
CA THR A 177 -15.32 -12.84 -12.06
C THR A 177 -16.30 -12.64 -13.22
N GLY A 178 -16.11 -11.58 -14.05
CA GLY A 178 -17.04 -11.22 -15.11
C GLY A 178 -18.31 -10.50 -14.63
N ALA A 179 -18.38 -10.09 -13.35
CA ALA A 179 -19.46 -9.26 -12.83
C ALA A 179 -19.46 -7.83 -13.42
N ALA A 180 -18.31 -7.41 -13.97
CA ALA A 180 -18.16 -6.25 -14.81
C ALA A 180 -17.22 -6.60 -15.98
N GLU A 181 -17.51 -6.11 -17.18
CA GLU A 181 -16.69 -6.38 -18.36
C GLU A 181 -15.35 -5.67 -18.31
N LEU A 182 -15.31 -4.52 -17.65
CA LEU A 182 -14.10 -3.71 -17.46
C LEU A 182 -14.19 -2.93 -16.15
N GLY A 183 -13.04 -2.44 -15.69
CA GLY A 183 -12.97 -1.68 -14.45
C GLY A 183 -11.73 -0.82 -14.35
N PHE A 184 -11.82 0.24 -13.56
CA PHE A 184 -10.67 1.00 -13.14
C PHE A 184 -10.00 0.30 -11.94
N VAL A 185 -8.73 -0.07 -12.11
CA VAL A 185 -7.94 -0.87 -11.17
C VAL A 185 -6.55 -0.25 -10.98
N ALA A 186 -5.79 -0.73 -10.00
CA ALA A 186 -4.40 -0.32 -9.87
C ALA A 186 -3.50 -1.11 -10.83
N LEU A 187 -2.49 -0.46 -11.40
CA LEU A 187 -1.51 -1.13 -12.27
C LEU A 187 -0.85 -2.32 -11.55
N SER A 188 -0.59 -2.20 -10.25
CA SER A 188 -0.04 -3.26 -9.40
C SER A 188 -0.87 -4.56 -9.41
N GLN A 189 -2.17 -4.47 -9.64
CA GLN A 189 -3.07 -5.63 -9.65
C GLN A 189 -3.06 -6.39 -10.99
N VAL A 190 -2.63 -5.72 -12.07
CA VAL A 190 -2.72 -6.26 -13.43
C VAL A 190 -1.38 -6.36 -14.15
N ILE A 191 -0.28 -6.03 -13.49
CA ILE A 191 1.03 -6.04 -14.14
C ILE A 191 1.49 -7.45 -14.49
N THR A 192 1.14 -8.43 -13.68
CA THR A 192 1.47 -9.85 -13.87
C THR A 192 0.36 -10.62 -14.59
N GLU A 193 -0.81 -9.99 -14.82
CA GLU A 193 -1.92 -10.61 -15.51
C GLU A 193 -1.53 -10.88 -16.98
N GLN A 194 -1.65 -12.14 -17.37
CA GLN A 194 -1.44 -12.56 -18.75
C GLN A 194 -2.78 -12.51 -19.53
N GLY A 195 -2.74 -11.92 -20.70
CA GLY A 195 -3.95 -11.72 -21.52
C GLY A 195 -4.76 -10.50 -21.09
N GLY A 196 -6.02 -10.45 -21.55
CA GLY A 196 -6.89 -9.29 -21.35
C GLY A 196 -6.47 -8.09 -22.20
N SER A 197 -6.97 -6.93 -21.83
CA SER A 197 -6.66 -5.67 -22.48
C SER A 197 -6.68 -4.52 -21.48
N ARG A 198 -5.85 -3.50 -21.67
CA ARG A 198 -5.70 -2.42 -20.70
C ARG A 198 -5.28 -1.10 -21.33
N TRP A 199 -5.71 -0.03 -20.68
CA TRP A 199 -5.25 1.34 -20.91
C TRP A 199 -4.70 1.93 -19.61
N VAL A 200 -3.40 2.28 -19.60
CA VAL A 200 -2.81 3.02 -18.49
C VAL A 200 -3.30 4.46 -18.59
N VAL A 201 -4.06 4.90 -17.60
CA VAL A 201 -4.65 6.25 -17.60
C VAL A 201 -3.52 7.30 -17.53
N PRO A 202 -3.52 8.30 -18.42
CA PRO A 202 -2.56 9.40 -18.33
C PRO A 202 -2.68 10.15 -17.00
N ALA A 203 -1.55 10.47 -16.38
CA ALA A 203 -1.49 11.19 -15.11
C ALA A 203 -2.25 12.54 -15.14
N ALA A 204 -2.37 13.17 -16.32
CA ALA A 204 -3.12 14.42 -16.48
C ALA A 204 -4.65 14.26 -16.30
N ASN A 205 -5.17 13.04 -16.25
CA ASN A 205 -6.62 12.80 -16.16
C ASN A 205 -7.14 12.71 -14.73
N HIS A 206 -6.28 12.64 -13.75
CA HIS A 206 -6.64 12.58 -12.32
C HIS A 206 -5.54 13.22 -11.46
N THR A 207 -5.86 13.53 -10.22
CA THR A 207 -4.89 13.93 -9.20
C THR A 207 -3.86 12.81 -8.99
N PRO A 208 -2.56 13.12 -8.81
CA PRO A 208 -1.55 12.11 -8.48
C PRO A 208 -1.97 11.24 -7.28
N ILE A 209 -1.79 9.93 -7.41
CA ILE A 209 -2.11 8.98 -6.33
C ILE A 209 -0.84 8.77 -5.49
N ASP A 210 -0.39 9.84 -4.82
CA ASP A 210 0.74 9.77 -3.91
C ASP A 210 0.33 9.08 -2.62
N GLN A 211 1.07 8.05 -2.25
CA GLN A 211 0.74 7.15 -1.15
C GLN A 211 1.68 7.40 0.03
N GLN A 212 1.10 7.63 1.19
CA GLN A 212 1.88 7.97 2.38
C GLN A 212 1.74 6.95 3.50
N ALA A 213 2.88 6.69 4.14
CA ALA A 213 3.00 5.92 5.37
C ALA A 213 3.07 6.85 6.56
N VAL A 214 2.52 6.43 7.70
CA VAL A 214 2.59 7.16 8.97
C VAL A 214 2.66 6.19 10.16
N LEU A 215 3.39 6.57 11.21
CA LEU A 215 3.38 5.89 12.50
C LEU A 215 2.17 6.37 13.30
N LEU A 216 1.31 5.46 13.71
CA LEU A 216 0.17 5.79 14.56
C LEU A 216 0.59 5.95 16.02
N LYS A 217 -0.19 6.69 16.81
CA LYS A 217 0.09 6.89 18.25
C LYS A 217 0.12 5.58 19.03
N THR A 218 -0.68 4.61 18.66
CA THR A 218 -0.65 3.23 19.21
C THR A 218 0.70 2.54 19.05
N GLY A 219 1.45 2.88 17.98
CA GLY A 219 2.79 2.34 17.68
C GLY A 219 3.95 3.23 18.13
N GLU A 220 3.70 4.35 18.81
CA GLU A 220 4.74 5.33 19.17
C GLU A 220 5.91 4.73 19.97
N ASN A 221 5.64 3.73 20.81
CA ASN A 221 6.63 3.02 21.61
C ASN A 221 7.00 1.63 21.05
N SER A 222 6.43 1.23 19.91
CA SER A 222 6.70 -0.06 19.26
C SER A 222 8.00 0.00 18.45
N GLU A 223 9.00 -0.75 18.88
CA GLU A 223 10.26 -0.85 18.13
C GLU A 223 10.05 -1.55 16.78
N ALA A 224 9.14 -2.55 16.71
CA ALA A 224 8.79 -3.23 15.47
C ALA A 224 8.14 -2.26 14.46
N ALA A 225 7.22 -1.39 14.90
CA ALA A 225 6.57 -0.40 14.03
C ALA A 225 7.58 0.64 13.48
N LYS A 226 8.46 1.15 14.33
CA LYS A 226 9.54 2.08 13.93
C LYS A 226 10.50 1.41 12.95
N ALA A 227 10.90 0.18 13.24
CA ALA A 227 11.77 -0.61 12.38
C ALA A 227 11.11 -0.89 11.02
N PHE A 228 9.80 -1.19 10.99
CA PHE A 228 9.05 -1.41 9.74
C PHE A 228 9.04 -0.15 8.86
N LEU A 229 8.73 1.02 9.43
CA LEU A 229 8.76 2.29 8.68
C LEU A 229 10.17 2.64 8.18
N LYS A 230 11.20 2.38 8.99
CA LYS A 230 12.60 2.53 8.55
C LYS A 230 12.94 1.58 7.40
N PHE A 231 12.49 0.32 7.49
CA PHE A 231 12.68 -0.66 6.43
C PHE A 231 11.96 -0.26 5.14
N LEU A 232 10.74 0.25 5.23
CA LEU A 232 9.94 0.72 4.10
C LEU A 232 10.65 1.83 3.29
N LYS A 233 11.47 2.66 3.94
CA LYS A 233 12.31 3.69 3.29
C LYS A 233 13.55 3.11 2.61
N SER A 234 13.88 1.84 2.81
CA SER A 234 15.11 1.23 2.27
C SER A 234 15.01 0.98 0.77
N GLY A 235 16.17 0.90 0.10
CA GLY A 235 16.25 0.52 -1.31
C GLY A 235 15.71 -0.90 -1.59
N GLU A 236 15.72 -1.78 -0.60
CA GLU A 236 15.17 -3.13 -0.71
C GLU A 236 13.64 -3.13 -0.80
N ALA A 237 12.96 -2.38 0.07
CA ALA A 237 11.52 -2.20 0.02
C ALA A 237 11.08 -1.45 -1.26
N ARG A 238 11.85 -0.44 -1.70
CA ARG A 238 11.60 0.28 -2.95
C ARG A 238 11.64 -0.63 -4.18
N ARG A 239 12.56 -1.60 -4.23
CA ARG A 239 12.60 -2.58 -5.33
C ARG A 239 11.36 -3.45 -5.36
N SER A 240 10.85 -3.90 -4.21
CA SER A 240 9.59 -4.65 -4.13
C SER A 240 8.40 -3.81 -4.62
N SER A 241 8.32 -2.54 -4.24
CA SER A 241 7.30 -1.62 -4.73
C SER A 241 7.37 -1.40 -6.24
N SER A 242 8.58 -1.25 -6.80
CA SER A 242 8.77 -1.05 -8.25
C SER A 242 8.45 -2.29 -9.06
N ALA A 243 8.78 -3.49 -8.56
CA ALA A 243 8.47 -4.76 -9.22
C ALA A 243 6.96 -5.00 -9.33
N THR A 244 6.16 -4.46 -8.41
CA THR A 244 4.69 -4.51 -8.44
C THR A 244 4.05 -3.30 -9.13
N ALA A 245 4.81 -2.57 -9.99
CA ALA A 245 4.35 -1.39 -10.76
C ALA A 245 3.76 -0.23 -9.95
N THR A 246 4.03 -0.19 -8.68
CA THR A 246 3.85 1.02 -7.88
C THR A 246 5.20 1.73 -7.91
N ARG A 247 5.29 2.90 -8.55
CA ARG A 247 6.54 3.63 -8.61
C ARG A 247 6.95 4.03 -7.20
N SER A 248 8.17 3.65 -6.76
CA SER A 248 8.68 4.18 -5.50
C SER A 248 8.82 5.70 -5.60
N ALA A 249 8.51 6.43 -4.54
CA ALA A 249 8.83 7.85 -4.50
C ALA A 249 10.35 8.00 -4.56
N ASP A 250 10.85 8.72 -5.56
CA ASP A 250 12.23 9.16 -5.60
C ASP A 250 12.47 10.15 -4.43
N PRO A 251 13.67 10.14 -3.84
CA PRO A 251 14.01 11.04 -2.72
C PRO A 251 14.00 12.49 -3.14
#